data_9b487a3099afbc8384eb39afca9e9a8c
#
_entry.id   9b487a3099afbc8384eb39afca9e9a8c
#
_cell.length_a   1.000
_cell.length_b   1.000
_cell.length_c   1.000
_cell.angle_alpha   90.00
_cell.angle_beta   90.00
_cell.angle_gamma   90.00
#
_symmetry.space_group_name_H-M   'P 1'
#
loop_
_entity.id
_entity.type
_entity.pdbx_description
1 polymer ?
#
loop_
_entity_poly.entity_id
_entity_poly.type
_entity_poly.pdbx_seq_one_letter_code
_entity_poly.pdbx_strand_id
1 'polypeptide(L)'
;MTDGTPHFLVRFWGVRGSYPTPGPQTVRYGGNTSCVEVEVGTHTIILDAGSGIIRMGNDLIQRNKDQHLDISLFITHGHGDHLIGFPFFSPLFEKRANINILGPRLAGRSIEELVTPLMSQPYFPVDIRKLPSHRTFHTLNGQEHILWRKGEGEPTVTYETPLPQENAEYDTQVMLKLTRSHPLDGAAVYRIEYAGRRLVYATDVEWKEHCEPAFLAFVEKADVLIHDAQYTHDDYHQSKRGFGHSTIEMATEVARTAQVGTLILFHHEPTYDDDKLDLMLAEAQTQFAHTYSAYEGLEIDLLMDVPTRG
;
A
#
# COMPACT_ATOMS: atom_id res chain seq x y z
N MET A 1 -14.48 -10.48 -18.16
CA MET A 1 -13.58 -10.25 -19.31
C MET A 1 -13.25 -8.77 -19.29
N THR A 2 -12.05 -8.41 -18.85
CA THR A 2 -11.54 -7.06 -19.05
C THR A 2 -11.46 -6.86 -20.56
N ASP A 3 -11.99 -5.79 -21.07
CA ASP A 3 -12.08 -5.49 -22.51
C ASP A 3 -10.72 -5.20 -23.18
N GLY A 4 -9.63 -5.50 -22.49
CA GLY A 4 -8.26 -5.25 -22.96
C GLY A 4 -7.84 -3.80 -22.91
N THR A 5 -8.68 -2.92 -22.34
CA THR A 5 -8.33 -1.51 -22.14
C THR A 5 -7.27 -1.42 -21.02
N PRO A 6 -6.12 -0.75 -21.28
CA PRO A 6 -5.15 -0.50 -20.22
C PRO A 6 -5.81 0.27 -19.08
N HIS A 7 -5.61 -0.17 -17.84
CA HIS A 7 -6.04 0.54 -16.64
C HIS A 7 -4.93 0.54 -15.60
N PHE A 8 -4.97 1.54 -14.73
CA PHE A 8 -4.13 1.65 -13.55
C PHE A 8 -5.04 2.05 -12.39
N LEU A 9 -5.74 1.07 -11.87
CA LEU A 9 -6.82 1.25 -10.91
C LEU A 9 -6.36 0.95 -9.50
N VAL A 10 -6.58 1.90 -8.59
CA VAL A 10 -6.29 1.80 -7.16
C VAL A 10 -7.60 1.71 -6.40
N ARG A 11 -7.76 0.69 -5.54
CA ARG A 11 -8.93 0.51 -4.66
C ARG A 11 -8.49 0.41 -3.21
N PHE A 12 -9.22 1.09 -2.33
CA PHE A 12 -8.96 1.11 -0.90
C PHE A 12 -9.91 0.16 -0.16
N TRP A 13 -9.35 -0.86 0.50
CA TRP A 13 -10.09 -1.87 1.24
C TRP A 13 -9.98 -1.73 2.76
N GLY A 14 -8.98 -1.00 3.22
CA GLY A 14 -8.75 -0.64 4.61
C GLY A 14 -7.84 0.58 4.68
N VAL A 15 -8.18 1.54 5.52
CA VAL A 15 -7.59 2.88 5.56
C VAL A 15 -7.18 3.33 6.96
N ARG A 16 -7.50 2.55 8.00
CA ARG A 16 -7.18 2.86 9.39
C ARG A 16 -5.78 2.38 9.77
N GLY A 17 -5.15 3.14 10.66
CA GLY A 17 -3.92 2.75 11.33
C GLY A 17 -4.14 1.99 12.62
N SER A 18 -3.07 1.42 13.16
CA SER A 18 -2.93 0.81 14.47
C SER A 18 -3.85 -0.37 14.79
N TYR A 19 -5.17 -0.27 14.62
CA TYR A 19 -6.14 -1.34 14.86
C TYR A 19 -7.48 -1.10 14.17
N PRO A 20 -8.23 -2.19 13.85
CA PRO A 20 -9.55 -2.05 13.25
C PRO A 20 -10.55 -1.37 14.19
N THR A 21 -11.34 -0.45 13.65
CA THR A 21 -12.34 0.30 14.42
C THR A 21 -13.70 0.35 13.70
N PRO A 22 -14.34 -0.82 13.47
CA PRO A 22 -15.67 -0.84 12.85
C PRO A 22 -16.73 -0.31 13.84
N GLY A 23 -17.57 0.61 13.35
CA GLY A 23 -18.62 1.17 14.20
C GLY A 23 -19.43 2.25 13.51
N PRO A 24 -20.53 2.72 14.15
CA PRO A 24 -21.39 3.73 13.54
C PRO A 24 -20.71 5.09 13.28
N GLN A 25 -19.60 5.37 13.99
CA GLN A 25 -18.84 6.62 13.85
C GLN A 25 -17.77 6.57 12.75
N THR A 26 -17.57 5.41 12.13
CA THR A 26 -16.53 5.18 11.13
C THR A 26 -17.09 4.63 9.80
N VAL A 27 -18.40 4.77 9.58
CA VAL A 27 -19.10 4.15 8.44
C VAL A 27 -18.71 4.80 7.10
N ARG A 28 -18.43 6.11 7.08
CA ARG A 28 -18.13 6.84 5.85
C ARG A 28 -16.71 6.58 5.35
N TYR A 29 -15.76 6.52 6.26
CA TYR A 29 -14.37 6.25 5.91
C TYR A 29 -14.01 4.76 5.98
N GLY A 30 -14.68 4.00 6.80
CA GLY A 30 -14.40 2.61 7.05
C GLY A 30 -13.58 2.36 8.32
N GLY A 31 -13.59 1.12 8.81
CA GLY A 31 -12.95 0.72 10.06
C GLY A 31 -11.86 -0.34 9.89
N ASN A 32 -11.55 -0.76 8.66
CA ASN A 32 -10.51 -1.76 8.39
C ASN A 32 -9.12 -1.13 8.31
N THR A 33 -8.10 -1.89 8.70
CA THR A 33 -6.70 -1.48 8.63
C THR A 33 -6.11 -1.72 7.25
N SER A 34 -4.94 -1.15 7.03
CA SER A 34 -4.23 -0.92 5.77
C SER A 34 -4.30 -2.06 4.76
N CYS A 35 -5.03 -1.84 3.66
CA CYS A 35 -5.04 -2.71 2.50
C CYS A 35 -5.44 -1.90 1.26
N VAL A 36 -4.55 -1.83 0.28
CA VAL A 36 -4.78 -1.15 -1.00
C VAL A 36 -4.53 -2.13 -2.13
N GLU A 37 -5.49 -2.25 -3.04
CA GLU A 37 -5.38 -3.04 -4.26
C GLU A 37 -5.01 -2.13 -5.42
N VAL A 38 -4.07 -2.58 -6.24
CA VAL A 38 -3.65 -1.90 -7.46
C VAL A 38 -3.74 -2.87 -8.63
N GLU A 39 -4.66 -2.62 -9.53
CA GLU A 39 -4.76 -3.36 -10.80
C GLU A 39 -4.03 -2.57 -11.90
N VAL A 40 -3.00 -3.17 -12.48
CA VAL A 40 -2.21 -2.59 -13.57
C VAL A 40 -2.16 -3.57 -14.73
N GLY A 41 -2.79 -3.21 -15.84
CA GLY A 41 -2.90 -4.14 -16.96
C GLY A 41 -3.57 -5.46 -16.54
N THR A 42 -2.82 -6.55 -16.52
CA THR A 42 -3.29 -7.88 -16.08
C THR A 42 -2.81 -8.28 -14.68
N HIS A 43 -2.08 -7.39 -13.99
CA HIS A 43 -1.44 -7.71 -12.72
C HIS A 43 -2.26 -7.19 -11.53
N THR A 44 -2.40 -8.03 -10.51
CA THR A 44 -3.01 -7.66 -9.23
C THR A 44 -1.89 -7.49 -8.19
N ILE A 45 -1.68 -6.25 -7.76
CA ILE A 45 -0.76 -5.87 -6.71
C ILE A 45 -1.56 -5.49 -5.48
N ILE A 46 -1.16 -5.98 -4.32
CA ILE A 46 -1.78 -5.66 -3.03
C ILE A 46 -0.71 -5.02 -2.15
N LEU A 47 -1.04 -3.90 -1.53
CA LEU A 47 -0.19 -3.19 -0.60
C LEU A 47 -0.75 -3.36 0.80
N ASP A 48 -0.03 -4.09 1.63
CA ASP A 48 -0.35 -4.54 2.98
C ASP A 48 -1.55 -5.49 3.14
N ALA A 49 -1.51 -6.25 4.23
CA ALA A 49 -2.45 -7.30 4.58
C ALA A 49 -3.17 -7.03 5.91
N GLY A 50 -3.56 -5.77 6.14
CA GLY A 50 -4.43 -5.41 7.26
C GLY A 50 -5.80 -6.05 7.15
N SER A 51 -6.72 -5.71 8.05
CA SER A 51 -8.04 -6.36 8.06
C SER A 51 -8.85 -6.17 6.77
N GLY A 52 -8.56 -5.11 5.99
CA GLY A 52 -9.18 -4.86 4.70
C GLY A 52 -8.98 -5.97 3.66
N ILE A 53 -7.86 -6.72 3.74
CA ILE A 53 -7.55 -7.82 2.81
C ILE A 53 -8.57 -8.97 2.86
N ILE A 54 -9.30 -9.10 3.98
CA ILE A 54 -10.30 -10.17 4.16
C ILE A 54 -11.44 -10.00 3.15
N ARG A 55 -12.01 -8.79 3.12
CA ARG A 55 -13.08 -8.46 2.17
C ARG A 55 -12.56 -8.45 0.73
N MET A 56 -11.39 -7.85 0.52
CA MET A 56 -10.75 -7.79 -0.78
C MET A 56 -10.50 -9.19 -1.37
N GLY A 57 -9.95 -10.12 -0.59
CA GLY A 57 -9.71 -11.49 -1.06
C GLY A 57 -10.98 -12.23 -1.48
N ASN A 58 -12.09 -12.03 -0.76
CA ASN A 58 -13.38 -12.62 -1.12
C ASN A 58 -13.92 -12.03 -2.44
N ASP A 59 -13.80 -10.72 -2.62
CA ASP A 59 -14.20 -10.04 -3.85
C ASP A 59 -13.34 -10.51 -5.03
N LEU A 60 -12.02 -10.61 -4.84
CA LEU A 60 -11.09 -11.08 -5.87
C LEU A 60 -11.44 -12.50 -6.36
N ILE A 61 -11.77 -13.42 -5.45
CA ILE A 61 -12.23 -14.76 -5.80
C ILE A 61 -13.55 -14.71 -6.60
N GLN A 62 -14.48 -13.85 -6.21
CA GLN A 62 -15.78 -13.74 -6.89
C GLN A 62 -15.66 -13.14 -8.29
N ARG A 63 -14.84 -12.12 -8.46
CA ARG A 63 -14.57 -11.48 -9.76
C ARG A 63 -13.92 -12.44 -10.76
N ASN A 64 -13.11 -13.37 -10.26
CA ASN A 64 -12.25 -14.27 -11.07
C ASN A 64 -12.61 -15.75 -10.85
N LYS A 65 -13.90 -16.10 -10.82
CA LYS A 65 -14.40 -17.44 -10.43
C LYS A 65 -13.70 -18.62 -11.09
N ASP A 66 -13.42 -18.51 -12.39
CA ASP A 66 -12.88 -19.61 -13.21
C ASP A 66 -11.48 -19.32 -13.76
N GLN A 67 -10.84 -18.25 -13.27
CA GLN A 67 -9.54 -17.81 -13.77
C GLN A 67 -8.43 -18.17 -12.78
N HIS A 68 -7.22 -18.32 -13.30
CA HIS A 68 -6.02 -18.36 -12.50
C HIS A 68 -5.83 -17.01 -11.80
N LEU A 69 -5.30 -17.03 -10.58
CA LEU A 69 -5.06 -15.82 -9.78
C LEU A 69 -3.55 -15.64 -9.60
N ASP A 70 -2.98 -14.68 -10.29
CA ASP A 70 -1.61 -14.23 -10.05
C ASP A 70 -1.64 -12.94 -9.22
N ILE A 71 -1.12 -13.03 -7.99
CA ILE A 71 -1.22 -11.98 -6.98
C ILE A 71 0.17 -11.65 -6.48
N SER A 72 0.50 -10.37 -6.37
CA SER A 72 1.71 -9.88 -5.73
C SER A 72 1.37 -9.04 -4.51
N LEU A 73 1.59 -9.61 -3.32
CA LEU A 73 1.35 -8.98 -2.03
C LEU A 73 2.64 -8.33 -1.51
N PHE A 74 2.65 -7.02 -1.41
CA PHE A 74 3.74 -6.23 -0.87
C PHE A 74 3.44 -5.83 0.57
N ILE A 75 4.33 -6.17 1.48
CA ILE A 75 4.24 -5.81 2.90
C ILE A 75 5.23 -4.67 3.16
N THR A 76 4.74 -3.58 3.75
CA THR A 76 5.57 -2.42 4.09
C THR A 76 6.44 -2.67 5.30
N HIS A 77 5.84 -3.25 6.36
CA HIS A 77 6.53 -3.57 7.61
C HIS A 77 5.73 -4.58 8.46
N GLY A 78 6.23 -4.90 9.65
CA GLY A 78 5.75 -6.03 10.45
C GLY A 78 4.71 -5.70 11.53
N HIS A 79 4.13 -4.52 11.58
CA HIS A 79 3.11 -4.19 12.57
C HIS A 79 1.79 -4.92 12.31
N GLY A 80 1.02 -5.13 13.40
CA GLY A 80 -0.16 -5.97 13.36
C GLY A 80 -1.26 -5.47 12.42
N ASP A 81 -1.46 -4.18 12.33
CA ASP A 81 -2.46 -3.55 11.47
C ASP A 81 -2.18 -3.69 9.96
N HIS A 82 -0.94 -4.03 9.59
CA HIS A 82 -0.55 -4.37 8.22
C HIS A 82 -0.56 -5.87 7.92
N LEU A 83 -0.78 -6.73 8.95
CA LEU A 83 -0.65 -8.18 8.83
C LEU A 83 -1.85 -8.96 9.37
N ILE A 84 -2.70 -8.35 10.19
CA ILE A 84 -3.78 -9.04 10.93
C ILE A 84 -4.78 -9.77 10.03
N GLY A 85 -4.98 -9.31 8.81
CA GLY A 85 -5.87 -9.92 7.83
C GLY A 85 -5.24 -11.07 7.05
N PHE A 86 -3.91 -11.18 7.03
CA PHE A 86 -3.19 -12.17 6.23
C PHE A 86 -3.69 -13.61 6.42
N PRO A 87 -3.91 -14.13 7.65
CA PRO A 87 -4.38 -15.49 7.85
C PRO A 87 -5.77 -15.77 7.27
N PHE A 88 -6.53 -14.72 7.00
CA PHE A 88 -7.91 -14.78 6.50
C PHE A 88 -8.02 -14.39 5.02
N PHE A 89 -6.90 -14.21 4.34
CA PHE A 89 -6.87 -13.90 2.92
C PHE A 89 -7.30 -15.12 2.09
N SER A 90 -8.51 -15.09 1.58
CA SER A 90 -9.16 -16.25 0.95
C SER A 90 -8.35 -16.87 -0.21
N PRO A 91 -7.63 -16.12 -1.07
CA PRO A 91 -6.80 -16.71 -2.11
C PRO A 91 -5.71 -17.67 -1.60
N LEU A 92 -5.26 -17.55 -0.35
CA LEU A 92 -4.33 -18.52 0.26
C LEU A 92 -4.90 -19.95 0.27
N PHE A 93 -6.22 -20.09 0.28
CA PHE A 93 -6.93 -21.36 0.33
C PHE A 93 -7.40 -21.86 -1.06
N GLU A 94 -7.02 -21.16 -2.13
CA GLU A 94 -7.37 -21.48 -3.50
C GLU A 94 -6.19 -22.16 -4.23
N LYS A 95 -6.40 -23.40 -4.72
CA LYS A 95 -5.36 -24.15 -5.48
C LYS A 95 -4.93 -23.44 -6.78
N ARG A 96 -5.81 -22.61 -7.34
CA ARG A 96 -5.59 -21.85 -8.58
C ARG A 96 -4.87 -20.51 -8.35
N ALA A 97 -4.45 -20.21 -7.14
CA ALA A 97 -3.76 -18.97 -6.81
C ALA A 97 -2.24 -19.16 -6.74
N ASN A 98 -1.51 -18.29 -7.44
CA ASN A 98 -0.10 -18.03 -7.26
C ASN A 98 0.04 -16.71 -6.51
N ILE A 99 0.73 -16.72 -5.38
CA ILE A 99 0.85 -15.54 -4.52
C ILE A 99 2.34 -15.28 -4.28
N ASN A 100 2.84 -14.19 -4.85
CA ASN A 100 4.17 -13.68 -4.57
C ASN A 100 4.07 -12.74 -3.35
N ILE A 101 4.75 -13.06 -2.26
CA ILE A 101 4.77 -12.28 -1.04
C ILE A 101 6.12 -11.59 -0.98
N LEU A 102 6.10 -10.25 -1.10
CA LEU A 102 7.30 -9.42 -1.18
C LEU A 102 7.32 -8.45 0.01
N GLY A 103 8.49 -8.23 0.59
CA GLY A 103 8.61 -7.27 1.68
C GLY A 103 10.05 -7.13 2.15
N PRO A 104 10.35 -6.07 2.94
CA PRO A 104 11.69 -5.81 3.38
C PRO A 104 12.18 -6.83 4.41
N ARG A 105 13.51 -6.92 4.55
CA ARG A 105 14.13 -7.56 5.71
C ARG A 105 13.94 -6.67 6.93
N LEU A 106 13.29 -7.18 7.96
CA LEU A 106 12.97 -6.44 9.19
C LEU A 106 13.49 -7.19 10.44
N ALA A 107 14.11 -6.49 11.37
CA ALA A 107 14.73 -7.08 12.56
C ALA A 107 15.61 -8.31 12.25
N GLY A 108 16.30 -8.29 11.11
CA GLY A 108 17.10 -9.41 10.63
C GLY A 108 16.30 -10.58 10.03
N ARG A 109 14.97 -10.54 10.06
CA ARG A 109 14.08 -11.60 9.56
C ARG A 109 13.72 -11.40 8.08
N SER A 110 13.60 -12.50 7.36
CA SER A 110 13.02 -12.52 6.02
C SER A 110 11.51 -12.29 6.06
N ILE A 111 10.92 -11.96 4.92
CA ILE A 111 9.45 -11.82 4.82
C ILE A 111 8.72 -13.14 5.15
N GLU A 112 9.29 -14.29 4.79
CA GLU A 112 8.75 -15.59 5.15
C GLU A 112 8.75 -15.81 6.67
N GLU A 113 9.86 -15.47 7.37
CA GLU A 113 9.98 -15.55 8.82
C GLU A 113 9.07 -14.56 9.55
N LEU A 114 8.63 -13.49 8.86
CA LEU A 114 7.69 -12.53 9.40
C LEU A 114 6.24 -13.04 9.33
N VAL A 115 5.81 -13.58 8.19
CA VAL A 115 4.40 -13.93 7.99
C VAL A 115 4.05 -15.37 8.40
N THR A 116 5.02 -16.31 8.38
CA THR A 116 4.77 -17.71 8.73
C THR A 116 4.22 -17.89 10.16
N PRO A 117 4.71 -17.18 11.19
CA PRO A 117 4.17 -17.30 12.55
C PRO A 117 2.68 -16.93 12.67
N LEU A 118 2.17 -16.03 11.81
CA LEU A 118 0.76 -15.64 11.82
C LEU A 118 -0.18 -16.81 11.49
N MET A 119 0.32 -17.79 10.74
CA MET A 119 -0.41 -19.01 10.37
C MET A 119 0.26 -20.25 10.93
N SER A 120 0.52 -20.24 12.23
CA SER A 120 1.10 -21.37 12.98
C SER A 120 0.43 -21.52 14.32
N GLN A 121 0.46 -22.77 14.87
CA GLN A 121 0.01 -23.00 16.24
C GLN A 121 0.89 -22.25 17.24
N PRO A 122 0.33 -21.74 18.35
CA PRO A 122 -1.08 -21.84 18.76
C PRO A 122 -2.00 -20.75 18.18
N TYR A 123 -1.51 -19.83 17.35
CA TYR A 123 -2.25 -18.64 16.91
C TYR A 123 -3.23 -18.92 15.79
N PHE A 124 -2.94 -19.89 14.93
CA PHE A 124 -3.78 -20.25 13.80
C PHE A 124 -3.83 -21.78 13.63
N PRO A 125 -5.01 -22.36 13.28
CA PRO A 125 -5.17 -23.82 13.24
C PRO A 125 -4.54 -24.47 12.00
N VAL A 126 -4.29 -23.71 10.93
CA VAL A 126 -3.73 -24.22 9.67
C VAL A 126 -2.35 -23.63 9.45
N ASP A 127 -1.37 -24.49 9.25
CA ASP A 127 0.00 -24.10 8.90
C ASP A 127 0.05 -23.60 7.45
N ILE A 128 0.68 -22.46 7.21
CA ILE A 128 0.81 -21.86 5.88
C ILE A 128 1.38 -22.84 4.84
N ARG A 129 2.29 -23.73 5.25
CA ARG A 129 2.93 -24.74 4.39
C ARG A 129 1.97 -25.81 3.86
N LYS A 130 0.79 -25.94 4.50
CA LYS A 130 -0.25 -26.92 4.14
C LYS A 130 -1.35 -26.33 3.25
N LEU A 131 -1.31 -25.06 2.96
CA LEU A 131 -2.31 -24.40 2.14
C LEU A 131 -2.19 -24.84 0.67
N PRO A 132 -3.30 -24.90 -0.08
CA PRO A 132 -3.32 -25.41 -1.45
C PRO A 132 -2.76 -24.43 -2.50
N SER A 133 -2.70 -23.10 -2.22
CA SER A 133 -2.15 -22.12 -3.14
C SER A 133 -0.65 -22.31 -3.36
N HIS A 134 -0.11 -21.82 -4.46
CA HIS A 134 1.34 -21.67 -4.65
C HIS A 134 1.78 -20.33 -4.03
N ARG A 135 2.88 -20.34 -3.28
CA ARG A 135 3.42 -19.13 -2.61
C ARG A 135 4.91 -19.04 -2.80
N THR A 136 5.38 -17.87 -3.17
CA THR A 136 6.80 -17.51 -3.29
C THR A 136 7.10 -16.32 -2.39
N PHE A 137 8.24 -16.36 -1.69
CA PHE A 137 8.63 -15.29 -0.77
C PHE A 137 9.86 -14.57 -1.29
N HIS A 138 9.80 -13.25 -1.42
CA HIS A 138 10.88 -12.40 -1.88
C HIS A 138 11.24 -11.37 -0.81
N THR A 139 12.35 -11.59 -0.11
CA THR A 139 12.86 -10.63 0.87
C THR A 139 13.69 -9.56 0.17
N LEU A 140 13.24 -8.31 0.30
CA LEU A 140 13.80 -7.16 -0.38
C LEU A 140 14.76 -6.38 0.55
N ASN A 141 15.80 -5.78 -0.02
CA ASN A 141 16.84 -5.02 0.71
C ASN A 141 16.88 -3.53 0.33
N GLY A 142 15.96 -3.07 -0.52
CA GLY A 142 15.81 -1.67 -0.89
C GLY A 142 16.55 -1.22 -2.14
N GLN A 143 17.07 -2.17 -2.92
CA GLN A 143 17.79 -1.90 -4.17
C GLN A 143 17.21 -2.68 -5.36
N GLU A 144 16.20 -3.49 -5.09
CA GLU A 144 15.57 -4.33 -6.11
C GLU A 144 14.56 -3.53 -6.94
N HIS A 145 14.43 -3.94 -8.19
CA HIS A 145 13.36 -3.62 -9.11
C HIS A 145 12.53 -4.86 -9.33
N ILE A 146 11.23 -4.74 -9.20
CA ILE A 146 10.27 -5.81 -9.44
C ILE A 146 9.55 -5.45 -10.74
N LEU A 147 9.71 -6.32 -11.75
CA LEU A 147 9.29 -6.05 -13.12
C LEU A 147 8.32 -7.12 -13.58
N TRP A 148 7.26 -6.71 -14.26
CA TRP A 148 6.36 -7.64 -14.97
C TRP A 148 6.51 -7.48 -16.46
N ARG A 149 6.68 -8.61 -17.14
CA ARG A 149 6.60 -8.67 -18.60
C ARG A 149 5.14 -8.60 -19.01
N LYS A 150 4.91 -7.96 -20.14
CA LYS A 150 3.57 -7.84 -20.70
C LYS A 150 2.93 -9.22 -20.90
N GLY A 151 1.81 -9.46 -20.20
CA GLY A 151 1.05 -10.71 -20.27
C GLY A 151 1.56 -11.86 -19.40
N GLU A 152 2.60 -11.66 -18.58
CA GLU A 152 3.08 -12.64 -17.60
C GLU A 152 2.55 -12.30 -16.21
N GLY A 153 2.09 -13.31 -15.45
CA GLY A 153 1.55 -13.12 -14.09
C GLY A 153 2.64 -13.00 -13.01
N GLU A 154 3.82 -13.61 -13.24
CA GLU A 154 4.90 -13.65 -12.26
C GLU A 154 5.89 -12.49 -12.40
N PRO A 155 6.29 -11.84 -11.30
CA PRO A 155 7.30 -10.78 -11.33
C PRO A 155 8.72 -11.33 -11.45
N THR A 156 9.57 -10.55 -12.10
CA THR A 156 11.02 -10.75 -12.07
C THR A 156 11.63 -9.78 -11.06
N VAL A 157 12.35 -10.27 -10.07
CA VAL A 157 13.10 -9.45 -9.10
C VAL A 157 14.55 -9.32 -9.58
N THR A 158 15.02 -8.10 -9.80
CA THR A 158 16.36 -7.80 -10.32
C THR A 158 17.04 -6.66 -9.55
N TYR A 159 18.37 -6.67 -9.57
CA TYR A 159 19.20 -5.57 -9.04
C TYR A 159 19.75 -4.68 -10.16
N GLU A 160 19.48 -5.01 -11.39
CA GLU A 160 19.92 -4.20 -12.52
C GLU A 160 19.19 -2.85 -12.51
N THR A 161 19.93 -1.79 -12.87
CA THR A 161 19.34 -0.45 -13.01
C THR A 161 18.13 -0.51 -13.94
N PRO A 162 17.07 0.24 -13.64
CA PRO A 162 15.83 0.18 -14.43
C PRO A 162 16.15 0.22 -15.90
N LEU A 163 15.58 -0.74 -16.60
CA LEU A 163 15.64 -0.77 -18.04
C LEU A 163 15.11 0.56 -18.57
N PRO A 164 15.72 1.13 -19.60
CA PRO A 164 15.20 2.34 -20.23
C PRO A 164 13.73 2.14 -20.53
N GLN A 165 12.92 3.21 -20.41
CA GLN A 165 11.48 3.21 -20.75
C GLN A 165 11.17 2.67 -22.15
N GLU A 166 12.19 2.46 -22.97
CA GLU A 166 12.14 1.89 -24.32
C GLU A 166 12.14 0.36 -24.37
N ASN A 167 12.26 -0.33 -23.23
CA ASN A 167 12.23 -1.79 -23.26
C ASN A 167 10.77 -2.27 -23.29
N ALA A 168 10.28 -2.51 -24.51
CA ALA A 168 8.91 -2.96 -24.80
C ALA A 168 8.52 -4.32 -24.18
N GLU A 169 9.44 -4.96 -23.46
CA GLU A 169 9.26 -6.26 -22.83
C GLU A 169 8.54 -6.17 -21.47
N TYR A 170 8.78 -5.09 -20.70
CA TYR A 170 8.17 -4.89 -19.38
C TYR A 170 7.18 -3.73 -19.45
N ASP A 171 6.02 -3.88 -18.84
CA ASP A 171 4.99 -2.84 -18.79
C ASP A 171 4.79 -2.25 -17.39
N THR A 172 5.11 -3.02 -16.34
CA THR A 172 4.91 -2.62 -14.96
C THR A 172 6.21 -2.76 -14.16
N GLN A 173 6.49 -1.75 -13.35
CA GLN A 173 7.64 -1.73 -12.45
C GLN A 173 7.21 -1.33 -11.04
N VAL A 174 7.73 -2.05 -10.04
CA VAL A 174 7.69 -1.62 -8.64
C VAL A 174 9.10 -1.43 -8.13
N MET A 175 9.33 -0.28 -7.49
CA MET A 175 10.54 0.04 -6.75
C MET A 175 10.21 0.23 -5.29
N LEU A 176 11.18 0.02 -4.43
CA LEU A 176 11.01 0.29 -3.02
C LEU A 176 12.10 1.20 -2.49
N LYS A 177 11.76 1.95 -1.45
CA LYS A 177 12.68 2.72 -0.63
C LYS A 177 12.43 2.36 0.83
N LEU A 178 13.48 1.94 1.53
CA LEU A 178 13.43 1.77 2.97
C LEU A 178 13.59 3.13 3.65
N THR A 179 12.69 3.47 4.55
CA THR A 179 12.77 4.66 5.42
C THR A 179 12.98 4.24 6.86
N ARG A 180 13.71 5.06 7.62
CA ARG A 180 13.90 4.88 9.06
C ARG A 180 13.02 5.80 9.89
N SER A 181 12.07 6.45 9.24
CA SER A 181 11.17 7.42 9.90
C SER A 181 10.09 6.76 10.77
N HIS A 182 9.95 5.43 10.71
CA HIS A 182 9.04 4.64 11.54
C HIS A 182 9.84 3.86 12.61
N PRO A 183 9.31 3.69 13.85
CA PRO A 183 10.00 3.01 14.95
C PRO A 183 10.45 1.58 14.65
N LEU A 184 11.51 1.16 15.31
CA LEU A 184 12.23 -0.09 15.21
C LEU A 184 13.04 -0.18 13.91
N ASP A 185 12.52 -0.77 12.84
CA ASP A 185 13.30 -1.07 11.63
C ASP A 185 12.90 -0.22 10.41
N GLY A 186 11.98 0.73 10.58
CA GLY A 186 11.43 1.51 9.49
C GLY A 186 10.32 0.80 8.73
N ALA A 187 9.96 1.37 7.57
CA ALA A 187 8.97 0.82 6.66
C ALA A 187 9.44 0.91 5.21
N ALA A 188 8.92 0.04 4.34
CA ALA A 188 9.11 0.15 2.91
C ALA A 188 8.07 1.10 2.31
N VAL A 189 8.53 2.03 1.49
CA VAL A 189 7.71 2.85 0.61
C VAL A 189 7.78 2.26 -0.78
N TYR A 190 6.64 2.03 -1.41
CA TYR A 190 6.56 1.44 -2.75
C TYR A 190 6.19 2.48 -3.79
N ARG A 191 6.86 2.44 -4.93
CA ARG A 191 6.53 3.24 -6.12
C ARG A 191 6.23 2.30 -7.27
N ILE A 192 5.03 2.41 -7.81
CA ILE A 192 4.51 1.61 -8.92
C ILE A 192 4.46 2.50 -10.16
N GLU A 193 5.06 2.04 -11.25
CA GLU A 193 5.05 2.72 -12.54
C GLU A 193 4.42 1.85 -13.61
N TYR A 194 3.47 2.42 -14.36
CA TYR A 194 2.78 1.80 -15.48
C TYR A 194 2.30 2.86 -16.46
N ALA A 195 2.48 2.64 -17.76
CA ALA A 195 1.99 3.52 -18.83
C ALA A 195 2.35 5.01 -18.63
N GLY A 196 3.54 5.29 -18.07
CA GLY A 196 4.03 6.64 -17.79
C GLY A 196 3.43 7.31 -16.56
N ARG A 197 2.59 6.62 -15.79
CA ARG A 197 2.00 7.08 -14.53
C ARG A 197 2.73 6.49 -13.32
N ARG A 198 2.68 7.20 -12.21
CA ARG A 198 3.37 6.87 -10.96
C ARG A 198 2.43 6.93 -9.77
N LEU A 199 2.29 5.82 -9.08
CA LEU A 199 1.67 5.74 -7.76
C LEU A 199 2.76 5.56 -6.72
N VAL A 200 2.71 6.30 -5.62
CA VAL A 200 3.57 6.05 -4.45
C VAL A 200 2.70 5.74 -3.24
N TYR A 201 3.06 4.67 -2.52
CA TYR A 201 2.45 4.25 -1.26
C TYR A 201 3.46 4.42 -0.13
N ALA A 202 3.21 5.41 0.73
CA ALA A 202 4.08 5.85 1.82
C ALA A 202 3.29 5.89 3.13
N THR A 203 2.87 4.72 3.61
CA THR A 203 2.29 4.58 4.95
C THR A 203 3.38 4.49 6.01
N ASP A 204 3.05 4.80 7.27
CA ASP A 204 3.93 4.65 8.43
C ASP A 204 5.28 5.36 8.27
N VAL A 205 5.16 6.66 8.08
CA VAL A 205 6.30 7.58 7.96
C VAL A 205 6.09 8.78 8.87
N GLU A 206 7.15 9.21 9.57
CA GLU A 206 7.14 10.37 10.45
C GLU A 206 8.24 11.35 10.06
N TRP A 207 7.89 12.60 9.78
CA TRP A 207 8.85 13.66 9.44
C TRP A 207 8.97 14.65 10.62
N LYS A 208 9.83 14.32 11.59
CA LYS A 208 9.94 15.06 12.87
C LYS A 208 10.36 16.51 12.72
N GLU A 209 11.22 16.82 11.77
CA GLU A 209 11.74 18.16 11.51
C GLU A 209 11.64 18.50 10.02
N HIS A 210 12.22 17.65 9.17
CA HIS A 210 12.18 17.78 7.72
C HIS A 210 12.10 16.41 7.08
N CYS A 211 11.40 16.36 5.94
CA CYS A 211 11.38 15.16 5.11
C CYS A 211 12.77 14.87 4.53
N GLU A 212 13.16 13.61 4.51
CA GLU A 212 14.47 13.19 3.96
C GLU A 212 14.57 13.55 2.47
N PRO A 213 15.66 14.21 2.03
CA PRO A 213 15.85 14.56 0.60
C PRO A 213 15.75 13.35 -0.34
N ALA A 214 16.25 12.19 0.10
CA ALA A 214 16.19 10.96 -0.67
C ALA A 214 14.76 10.41 -0.78
N PHE A 215 13.88 10.67 0.20
CA PHE A 215 12.45 10.35 0.09
C PHE A 215 11.76 11.33 -0.86
N LEU A 216 12.01 12.63 -0.74
CA LEU A 216 11.47 13.64 -1.66
C LEU A 216 11.80 13.32 -3.12
N ALA A 217 13.04 12.93 -3.41
CA ALA A 217 13.45 12.51 -4.74
C ALA A 217 12.73 11.23 -5.21
N PHE A 218 12.44 10.31 -4.29
CA PHE A 218 11.72 9.06 -4.62
C PHE A 218 10.24 9.29 -4.97
N VAL A 219 9.60 10.25 -4.32
CA VAL A 219 8.18 10.60 -4.55
C VAL A 219 8.00 11.73 -5.58
N GLU A 220 9.10 12.32 -6.07
CA GLU A 220 9.06 13.47 -6.98
C GLU A 220 8.17 13.20 -8.18
N LYS A 221 7.22 14.13 -8.41
CA LYS A 221 6.28 14.10 -9.53
C LYS A 221 5.46 12.81 -9.63
N ALA A 222 5.15 12.16 -8.50
CA ALA A 222 4.14 11.10 -8.49
C ALA A 222 2.79 11.67 -8.94
N ASP A 223 2.06 10.92 -9.76
CA ASP A 223 0.68 11.31 -10.14
C ASP A 223 -0.24 11.21 -8.94
N VAL A 224 -0.08 10.15 -8.13
CA VAL A 224 -0.77 9.95 -6.86
C VAL A 224 0.24 9.58 -5.78
N LEU A 225 0.18 10.27 -4.64
CA LEU A 225 0.88 9.93 -3.41
C LEU A 225 -0.13 9.55 -2.34
N ILE A 226 -0.13 8.29 -1.92
CA ILE A 226 -0.83 7.82 -0.73
C ILE A 226 0.14 8.00 0.43
N HIS A 227 -0.19 8.84 1.42
CA HIS A 227 0.73 9.21 2.49
C HIS A 227 0.07 9.09 3.86
N ASP A 228 0.83 8.60 4.84
CA ASP A 228 0.46 8.63 6.25
C ASP A 228 0.05 10.05 6.67
N ALA A 229 -1.11 10.18 7.28
CA ALA A 229 -1.63 11.42 7.83
C ALA A 229 -2.49 11.11 9.06
N GLN A 230 -1.92 10.34 9.98
CA GLN A 230 -2.67 9.78 11.10
C GLN A 230 -3.15 10.85 12.07
N TYR A 231 -2.34 11.89 12.31
CA TYR A 231 -2.58 12.83 13.40
C TYR A 231 -2.93 14.25 12.96
N THR A 232 -3.72 14.94 13.80
CA THR A 232 -3.75 16.41 13.79
C THR A 232 -2.46 16.97 14.37
N HIS A 233 -2.17 18.24 14.08
CA HIS A 233 -1.03 18.96 14.65
C HIS A 233 -1.02 18.90 16.20
N ASP A 234 -2.17 19.18 16.81
CA ASP A 234 -2.29 19.26 18.26
C ASP A 234 -2.05 17.91 18.93
N ASP A 235 -2.70 16.84 18.45
CA ASP A 235 -2.55 15.51 19.03
C ASP A 235 -1.12 14.98 18.88
N TYR A 236 -0.47 15.26 17.74
CA TYR A 236 0.91 14.91 17.50
C TYR A 236 1.85 15.58 18.52
N HIS A 237 1.75 16.91 18.70
CA HIS A 237 2.62 17.65 19.61
C HIS A 237 2.33 17.39 21.08
N GLN A 238 1.09 17.03 21.45
CA GLN A 238 0.75 16.68 22.82
C GLN A 238 1.33 15.35 23.27
N SER A 239 1.27 14.30 22.43
CA SER A 239 1.56 12.94 22.93
C SER A 239 1.98 11.92 21.88
N LYS A 240 1.96 12.23 20.57
CA LYS A 240 2.13 11.24 19.52
C LYS A 240 3.46 11.32 18.77
N ARG A 241 4.27 12.35 19.05
CA ARG A 241 5.60 12.52 18.44
C ARG A 241 6.51 11.34 18.76
N GLY A 242 7.09 10.73 17.73
CA GLY A 242 7.95 9.56 17.86
C GLY A 242 7.22 8.22 17.76
N PHE A 243 5.91 8.22 17.49
CA PHE A 243 5.14 7.00 17.25
C PHE A 243 5.29 6.47 15.82
N GLY A 244 5.92 7.25 14.94
CA GLY A 244 6.22 6.82 13.58
C GLY A 244 5.21 7.24 12.53
N HIS A 245 4.35 8.23 12.83
CA HIS A 245 3.29 8.68 11.96
C HIS A 245 3.30 10.19 11.73
N SER A 246 2.79 10.59 10.57
CA SER A 246 2.74 11.98 10.14
C SER A 246 1.45 12.70 10.55
N THR A 247 1.53 14.03 10.54
CA THR A 247 0.38 14.91 10.53
C THR A 247 -0.05 15.24 9.09
N ILE A 248 -1.23 15.87 8.96
CA ILE A 248 -1.70 16.37 7.66
C ILE A 248 -0.75 17.43 7.07
N GLU A 249 -0.11 18.26 7.92
CA GLU A 249 0.84 19.27 7.48
C GLU A 249 2.10 18.65 6.89
N MET A 250 2.62 17.58 7.52
CA MET A 250 3.77 16.83 7.02
C MET A 250 3.46 16.23 5.64
N ALA A 251 2.28 15.61 5.48
CA ALA A 251 1.85 15.02 4.22
C ALA A 251 1.69 16.07 3.11
N THR A 252 1.05 17.21 3.40
CA THR A 252 0.85 18.30 2.43
C THR A 252 2.16 19.02 2.07
N GLU A 253 3.11 19.16 3.01
CA GLU A 253 4.44 19.70 2.74
C GLU A 253 5.22 18.80 1.79
N VAL A 254 5.20 17.49 2.02
CA VAL A 254 5.80 16.50 1.11
C VAL A 254 5.18 16.61 -0.28
N ALA A 255 3.84 16.61 -0.38
CA ALA A 255 3.13 16.68 -1.64
C ALA A 255 3.50 17.93 -2.45
N ARG A 256 3.54 19.08 -1.79
CA ARG A 256 3.90 20.35 -2.41
C ARG A 256 5.38 20.39 -2.82
N THR A 257 6.29 19.96 -1.94
CA THR A 257 7.74 20.01 -2.18
C THR A 257 8.14 19.06 -3.30
N ALA A 258 7.58 17.85 -3.33
CA ALA A 258 7.83 16.86 -4.36
C ALA A 258 7.01 17.08 -5.64
N GLN A 259 6.15 18.10 -5.68
CA GLN A 259 5.31 18.43 -6.84
C GLN A 259 4.43 17.24 -7.29
N VAL A 260 3.81 16.52 -6.34
CA VAL A 260 2.90 15.43 -6.69
C VAL A 260 1.61 15.95 -7.35
N GLY A 261 0.94 15.11 -8.13
CA GLY A 261 -0.33 15.48 -8.76
C GLY A 261 -1.47 15.51 -7.77
N THR A 262 -1.65 14.43 -7.03
CA THR A 262 -2.73 14.22 -6.06
C THR A 262 -2.17 13.60 -4.78
N LEU A 263 -2.61 14.11 -3.63
CA LEU A 263 -2.31 13.55 -2.31
C LEU A 263 -3.54 12.80 -1.78
N ILE A 264 -3.33 11.58 -1.30
CA ILE A 264 -4.35 10.80 -0.60
C ILE A 264 -3.89 10.65 0.87
N LEU A 265 -4.63 11.24 1.79
CA LEU A 265 -4.42 11.06 3.22
C LEU A 265 -4.84 9.64 3.61
N PHE A 266 -3.96 8.92 4.27
CA PHE A 266 -4.13 7.51 4.59
C PHE A 266 -3.74 7.21 6.04
N HIS A 267 -4.00 5.99 6.51
CA HIS A 267 -3.62 5.51 7.83
C HIS A 267 -4.27 6.30 8.96
N HIS A 268 -5.59 6.54 8.85
CA HIS A 268 -6.35 7.37 9.78
C HIS A 268 -6.31 6.84 11.22
N GLU A 269 -6.15 7.76 12.17
CA GLU A 269 -6.20 7.45 13.61
C GLU A 269 -7.52 6.73 13.97
N PRO A 270 -7.47 5.54 14.59
CA PRO A 270 -8.68 4.77 14.86
C PRO A 270 -9.65 5.44 15.84
N THR A 271 -9.17 6.37 16.67
CA THR A 271 -10.01 7.12 17.62
C THR A 271 -10.73 8.32 17.00
N TYR A 272 -10.40 8.67 15.74
CA TYR A 272 -11.07 9.75 15.02
C TYR A 272 -12.32 9.24 14.31
N ASP A 273 -13.44 9.89 14.56
CA ASP A 273 -14.67 9.66 13.84
C ASP A 273 -14.67 10.29 12.45
N ASP A 274 -15.69 9.99 11.68
CA ASP A 274 -15.84 10.47 10.31
C ASP A 274 -15.88 12.00 10.22
N ASP A 275 -16.46 12.69 11.20
CA ASP A 275 -16.57 14.16 11.21
C ASP A 275 -15.21 14.81 11.47
N LYS A 276 -14.39 14.21 12.34
CA LYS A 276 -13.00 14.65 12.56
C LYS A 276 -12.17 14.50 11.30
N LEU A 277 -12.33 13.40 10.56
CA LEU A 277 -11.60 13.19 9.29
C LEU A 277 -12.03 14.18 8.21
N ASP A 278 -13.31 14.57 8.14
CA ASP A 278 -13.77 15.64 7.23
C ASP A 278 -13.10 16.98 7.54
N LEU A 279 -12.95 17.33 8.83
CA LEU A 279 -12.25 18.55 9.22
C LEU A 279 -10.77 18.51 8.85
N MET A 280 -10.09 17.38 9.06
CA MET A 280 -8.70 17.19 8.66
C MET A 280 -8.52 17.31 7.15
N LEU A 281 -9.43 16.74 6.35
CA LEU A 281 -9.41 16.87 4.90
C LEU A 281 -9.59 18.35 4.47
N ALA A 282 -10.56 19.04 5.02
CA ALA A 282 -10.81 20.46 4.71
C ALA A 282 -9.58 21.32 5.03
N GLU A 283 -8.91 21.06 6.16
CA GLU A 283 -7.67 21.75 6.54
C GLU A 283 -6.52 21.43 5.56
N ALA A 284 -6.30 20.14 5.22
CA ALA A 284 -5.28 19.73 4.28
C ALA A 284 -5.46 20.37 2.89
N GLN A 285 -6.71 20.51 2.42
CA GLN A 285 -7.03 21.14 1.14
C GLN A 285 -6.69 22.63 1.10
N THR A 286 -6.64 23.33 2.24
CA THR A 286 -6.16 24.73 2.29
C THR A 286 -4.65 24.82 2.03
N GLN A 287 -3.89 23.75 2.29
CA GLN A 287 -2.43 23.71 2.13
C GLN A 287 -2.02 23.10 0.78
N PHE A 288 -2.76 22.10 0.30
CA PHE A 288 -2.60 21.45 -0.99
C PHE A 288 -3.97 21.08 -1.56
N ALA A 289 -4.46 21.85 -2.55
CA ALA A 289 -5.84 21.77 -3.03
C ALA A 289 -6.23 20.38 -3.59
N HIS A 290 -5.28 19.67 -4.23
CA HIS A 290 -5.51 18.33 -4.78
C HIS A 290 -5.29 17.25 -3.72
N THR A 291 -5.93 17.40 -2.57
CA THR A 291 -5.90 16.44 -1.47
C THR A 291 -7.25 15.76 -1.33
N TYR A 292 -7.24 14.45 -1.12
CA TYR A 292 -8.39 13.63 -0.78
C TYR A 292 -8.05 12.76 0.43
N SER A 293 -9.06 12.33 1.18
CA SER A 293 -8.90 11.30 2.21
C SER A 293 -9.29 9.94 1.66
N ALA A 294 -8.50 8.92 1.95
CA ALA A 294 -8.84 7.54 1.63
C ALA A 294 -10.07 7.10 2.44
N TYR A 295 -10.97 6.36 1.81
CA TYR A 295 -12.07 5.65 2.45
C TYR A 295 -12.27 4.28 1.81
N GLU A 296 -12.85 3.33 2.54
CA GLU A 296 -13.11 2.00 2.00
C GLU A 296 -14.08 2.07 0.81
N GLY A 297 -13.67 1.52 -0.33
CA GLY A 297 -14.43 1.57 -1.58
C GLY A 297 -14.07 2.76 -2.48
N LEU A 298 -13.14 3.64 -2.09
CA LEU A 298 -12.59 4.64 -3.01
C LEU A 298 -11.84 3.92 -4.14
N GLU A 299 -12.12 4.34 -5.38
CA GLU A 299 -11.43 3.88 -6.58
C GLU A 299 -10.86 5.08 -7.34
N ILE A 300 -9.63 4.94 -7.84
CA ILE A 300 -8.94 5.95 -8.64
C ILE A 300 -8.27 5.25 -9.82
N ASP A 301 -8.64 5.59 -11.04
CA ASP A 301 -7.91 5.15 -12.24
C ASP A 301 -6.90 6.23 -12.65
N LEU A 302 -5.62 5.96 -12.50
CA LEU A 302 -4.55 6.92 -12.81
C LEU A 302 -4.47 7.25 -14.31
N LEU A 303 -5.04 6.44 -15.19
CA LEU A 303 -5.08 6.72 -16.63
C LEU A 303 -6.26 7.62 -17.03
N MET A 304 -7.34 7.65 -16.24
CA MET A 304 -8.59 8.34 -16.56
C MET A 304 -8.88 9.52 -15.64
N ASP A 305 -8.70 9.35 -14.33
CA ASP A 305 -9.23 10.26 -13.30
C ASP A 305 -8.22 11.28 -12.76
N VAL A 306 -6.92 11.05 -12.99
CA VAL A 306 -5.88 11.97 -12.51
C VAL A 306 -5.75 13.14 -13.49
N PRO A 307 -5.92 14.41 -13.02
CA PRO A 307 -5.72 15.56 -13.87
C PRO A 307 -4.35 15.52 -14.54
N THR A 308 -4.32 15.61 -15.88
CA THR A 308 -3.07 15.70 -16.62
C THR A 308 -2.38 17.01 -16.26
N ARG A 309 -1.09 16.94 -15.93
CA ARG A 309 -0.27 18.14 -15.81
C ARG A 309 -0.26 18.86 -17.15
N GLY A 310 -0.80 20.08 -17.16
CA GLY A 310 -0.65 21.01 -18.29
C GLY A 310 0.77 21.58 -18.34
#